data_d57f63930558d39890f496ab39e89b81
#
_entry.id   d57f63930558d39890f496ab39e89b81
#
_cell.length_a   1.000
_cell.length_b   1.000
_cell.length_c   1.000
_cell.angle_alpha   90.00
_cell.angle_beta   90.00
_cell.angle_gamma   90.00
#
_symmetry.space_group_name_H-M   'P 1'
#
loop_
_entity.id
_entity.type
_entity.pdbx_description
1 polymer ?
#
loop_
_entity_poly.entity_id
_entity_poly.type
_entity_poly.pdbx_seq_one_letter_code
_entity_poly.pdbx_strand_id
1 'polypeptide(L)'
;MNRLSTNLKYHLYALAACSLFFASGVIFLPHLGLQNDEAIFADALFEPKAITYLVKLGHSRFPLMLMTYLGTLKSWIYRLLFNWLGTGIWVIRFPMLLAGTASIWLFYLFLSRVAGRRAALFGCSLLAADSLYLLTTCFDWGPVALQHLLLAGGSLLLVGFYQTGSHRRLGWGWALLGLAMWDKALAVWMLAGMGVATAAILNKKIVGVITLRRVAISVICFSLGALPLLIYNVNNHWVTFRGNASWDTHDIPGKARLLAATADGHALFGWLVNEDWQTYKPHARSALTGISAGISSFAQSPRHNLMLYAFVLALLLAPLARGGALKAILWALLAMTIAWVQMALTANAGGSSHHAILLWPLPEMVVAVSFAAASRRLKSAGVPVLAGVLVVLIASSLLVTNEYYWRMRRNGGAMNWTDAVFPLSDYMRSVRASNIFSVDWGIMDNLRMLNRGKLPLRVGTDPISKPQLTDDDRDFLAKMIGEPDHLFINHTNNFEFFTGVNAKLVKYAEVAGYRRKIEAVIPDSNGRPVYEVYRFVR
;
A
#
# COMPACT_ATOMS: atom_id res chain seq x y z
N MET A 1 24.35 -33.60 16.32
CA MET A 1 24.77 -32.74 15.18
C MET A 1 23.67 -32.56 14.10
N ASN A 2 22.88 -33.59 13.71
CA ASN A 2 21.94 -33.49 12.56
C ASN A 2 20.76 -32.49 12.72
N ARG A 3 20.21 -32.20 13.90
CA ARG A 3 19.06 -31.30 14.06
C ARG A 3 19.41 -29.81 13.91
N LEU A 4 20.59 -29.37 14.34
CA LEU A 4 21.05 -27.98 14.16
C LEU A 4 21.33 -27.68 12.69
N SER A 5 21.93 -28.60 11.93
CA SER A 5 22.20 -28.43 10.51
C SER A 5 20.89 -28.36 9.68
N THR A 6 19.88 -29.15 10.04
CA THR A 6 18.57 -29.13 9.39
C THR A 6 17.82 -27.81 9.66
N ASN A 7 17.89 -27.26 10.89
CA ASN A 7 17.27 -25.99 11.21
C ASN A 7 17.87 -24.84 10.40
N LEU A 8 19.19 -24.80 10.30
CA LEU A 8 19.92 -23.79 9.55
C LEU A 8 19.51 -23.77 8.07
N LYS A 9 19.36 -24.94 7.45
CA LYS A 9 18.94 -25.04 6.05
C LYS A 9 17.58 -24.38 5.79
N TYR A 10 16.57 -24.61 6.64
CA TYR A 10 15.25 -23.96 6.49
C TYR A 10 15.32 -22.44 6.62
N HIS A 11 16.15 -21.93 7.54
CA HIS A 11 16.36 -20.48 7.66
C HIS A 11 17.08 -19.90 6.43
N LEU A 12 18.07 -20.60 5.89
CA LEU A 12 18.77 -20.18 4.67
C LEU A 12 17.85 -20.12 3.46
N TYR A 13 16.96 -21.11 3.28
CA TYR A 13 15.98 -21.08 2.20
C TYR A 13 14.96 -19.95 2.37
N ALA A 14 14.52 -19.67 3.60
CA ALA A 14 13.63 -18.53 3.87
C ALA A 14 14.33 -17.19 3.63
N LEU A 15 15.61 -17.06 3.99
CA LEU A 15 16.43 -15.89 3.65
C LEU A 15 16.60 -15.73 2.15
N ALA A 16 16.79 -16.82 1.40
CA ALA A 16 16.87 -16.77 -0.06
C ALA A 16 15.55 -16.26 -0.67
N ALA A 17 14.40 -16.68 -0.14
CA ALA A 17 13.09 -16.15 -0.56
C ALA A 17 12.97 -14.65 -0.24
N CYS A 18 13.34 -14.20 0.96
CA CYS A 18 13.39 -12.78 1.31
C CYS A 18 14.34 -11.99 0.39
N SER A 19 15.50 -12.57 0.05
CA SER A 19 16.47 -11.94 -0.86
C SER A 19 15.94 -11.82 -2.28
N LEU A 20 15.17 -12.82 -2.77
CA LEU A 20 14.47 -12.75 -4.06
C LEU A 20 13.49 -11.59 -4.09
N PHE A 21 12.63 -11.47 -3.07
CA PHE A 21 11.69 -10.36 -2.94
C PHE A 21 12.39 -9.00 -2.92
N PHE A 22 13.41 -8.88 -2.07
CA PHE A 22 14.19 -7.64 -1.94
C PHE A 22 14.88 -7.26 -3.25
N ALA A 23 15.55 -8.19 -3.91
CA ALA A 23 16.23 -7.94 -5.18
C ALA A 23 15.22 -7.54 -6.29
N SER A 24 14.08 -8.25 -6.37
CA SER A 24 12.99 -7.87 -7.28
C SER A 24 12.50 -6.46 -6.98
N GLY A 25 12.27 -6.12 -5.72
CA GLY A 25 11.82 -4.79 -5.33
C GLY A 25 12.80 -3.69 -5.71
N VAL A 26 14.11 -3.88 -5.48
CA VAL A 26 15.15 -2.91 -5.86
C VAL A 26 15.09 -2.58 -7.36
N ILE A 27 14.75 -3.56 -8.20
CA ILE A 27 14.59 -3.35 -9.65
C ILE A 27 13.40 -2.42 -9.94
N PHE A 28 12.32 -2.51 -9.17
CA PHE A 28 11.11 -1.70 -9.39
C PHE A 28 11.19 -0.28 -8.82
N LEU A 29 11.88 -0.06 -7.69
CA LEU A 29 11.88 1.21 -6.96
C LEU A 29 12.12 2.47 -7.79
N PRO A 30 13.09 2.51 -8.76
CA PRO A 30 13.40 3.73 -9.51
C PRO A 30 12.41 4.04 -10.63
N HIS A 31 11.48 3.13 -10.89
CA HIS A 31 10.55 3.28 -11.99
C HIS A 31 9.23 3.89 -11.54
N LEU A 32 8.49 4.44 -12.48
CA LEU A 32 7.27 5.20 -12.30
C LEU A 32 7.44 6.50 -11.51
N GLY A 33 6.48 7.37 -11.70
CA GLY A 33 6.37 8.61 -10.95
C GLY A 33 6.00 8.41 -9.51
N LEU A 34 5.91 9.50 -8.80
CA LEU A 34 5.48 9.56 -7.42
C LEU A 34 3.97 9.75 -7.38
N GLN A 35 3.28 8.87 -6.70
CA GLN A 35 1.83 8.97 -6.50
C GLN A 35 1.53 9.78 -5.24
N ASN A 36 0.42 10.50 -5.23
CA ASN A 36 0.04 11.43 -4.17
C ASN A 36 0.04 10.78 -2.77
N ASP A 37 -0.53 9.57 -2.65
CA ASP A 37 -0.62 8.87 -1.36
C ASP A 37 0.75 8.31 -0.87
N GLU A 38 1.75 8.22 -1.74
CA GLU A 38 3.14 8.01 -1.31
C GLU A 38 3.73 9.29 -0.71
N ALA A 39 3.42 10.46 -1.32
CA ALA A 39 4.00 11.75 -0.98
C ALA A 39 3.34 12.40 0.24
N ILE A 40 2.05 12.17 0.49
CA ILE A 40 1.25 12.84 1.53
C ILE A 40 1.87 12.76 2.94
N PHE A 41 2.63 11.70 3.22
CA PHE A 41 3.33 11.55 4.51
C PHE A 41 4.41 12.62 4.73
N ALA A 42 4.87 13.28 3.66
CA ALA A 42 5.79 14.41 3.74
C ALA A 42 5.10 15.72 4.18
N ASP A 43 3.78 15.84 3.99
CA ASP A 43 3.01 17.01 4.37
C ASP A 43 3.06 17.30 5.87
N ALA A 44 3.08 16.26 6.69
CA ALA A 44 3.26 16.40 8.13
C ALA A 44 4.57 17.13 8.51
N LEU A 45 5.54 17.14 7.60
CA LEU A 45 6.86 17.74 7.81
C LEU A 45 7.02 19.10 7.13
N PHE A 46 6.45 19.26 5.93
CA PHE A 46 6.69 20.43 5.09
C PHE A 46 5.51 21.41 5.05
N GLU A 47 4.29 20.95 5.34
CA GLU A 47 3.09 21.79 5.41
C GLU A 47 2.16 21.34 6.55
N PRO A 48 2.52 21.64 7.81
CA PRO A 48 1.72 21.20 8.96
C PRO A 48 0.27 21.71 8.98
N LYS A 49 -0.09 22.66 8.11
CA LYS A 49 -1.48 23.12 7.96
C LYS A 49 -2.32 22.21 7.09
N ALA A 50 -1.70 21.37 6.27
CA ALA A 50 -2.41 20.42 5.39
C ALA A 50 -2.85 19.14 6.11
N ILE A 51 -2.35 18.88 7.33
CA ILE A 51 -2.71 17.67 8.09
C ILE A 51 -3.95 17.89 8.96
N THR A 52 -4.67 16.79 9.20
CA THR A 52 -5.94 16.81 9.93
C THR A 52 -5.75 17.15 11.43
N TYR A 53 -4.69 16.63 12.07
CA TYR A 53 -4.52 16.85 13.51
C TYR A 53 -3.05 16.89 13.96
N LEU A 54 -2.74 17.94 14.71
CA LEU A 54 -1.43 18.10 15.36
C LEU A 54 -1.60 18.55 16.81
N VAL A 55 -0.65 18.18 17.66
CA VAL A 55 -0.58 18.63 19.06
C VAL A 55 0.60 19.60 19.21
N LYS A 56 0.38 20.71 19.89
CA LYS A 56 1.42 21.67 20.25
C LYS A 56 1.85 21.41 21.68
N LEU A 57 3.14 21.18 21.90
CA LEU A 57 3.76 21.09 23.22
C LEU A 57 4.86 22.16 23.29
N GLY A 58 4.56 23.27 23.91
CA GLY A 58 5.42 24.44 23.87
C GLY A 58 5.62 24.95 22.43
N HIS A 59 6.87 25.08 22.01
CA HIS A 59 7.22 25.47 20.63
C HIS A 59 7.21 24.33 19.61
N SER A 60 7.11 23.09 20.06
CA SER A 60 7.14 21.90 19.19
C SER A 60 5.75 21.52 18.68
N ARG A 61 5.69 21.15 17.41
CA ARG A 61 4.46 20.65 16.75
C ARG A 61 4.62 19.17 16.46
N PHE A 62 3.68 18.38 16.97
CA PHE A 62 3.67 16.92 16.81
C PHE A 62 2.50 16.52 15.94
N PRO A 63 2.74 16.16 14.66
CA PRO A 63 1.69 15.66 13.78
C PRO A 63 1.25 14.27 14.25
N LEU A 64 -0.06 14.08 14.42
CA LEU A 64 -0.64 12.80 14.87
C LEU A 64 -1.48 12.13 13.80
N MET A 65 -2.27 12.90 13.01
CA MET A 65 -3.12 12.34 11.96
C MET A 65 -2.98 13.15 10.67
N LEU A 66 -2.71 12.45 9.56
CA LEU A 66 -2.73 13.01 8.21
C LEU A 66 -4.17 13.22 7.74
N MET A 67 -4.99 12.19 7.87
CA MET A 67 -6.41 12.17 7.56
C MET A 67 -7.18 11.62 8.76
N THR A 68 -8.51 11.64 8.69
CA THR A 68 -9.37 11.12 9.78
C THR A 68 -9.10 9.67 10.16
N TYR A 69 -8.51 8.87 9.28
CA TYR A 69 -8.23 7.44 9.46
C TYR A 69 -6.76 7.05 9.18
N LEU A 70 -5.93 8.01 8.77
CA LEU A 70 -4.52 7.80 8.41
C LEU A 70 -3.62 8.54 9.40
N GLY A 71 -2.79 7.79 10.12
CA GLY A 71 -1.84 8.32 11.09
C GLY A 71 -0.54 8.84 10.45
N THR A 72 0.31 9.39 11.28
CA THR A 72 1.60 9.96 10.86
C THR A 72 2.80 9.07 11.21
N LEU A 73 2.60 7.79 11.55
CA LEU A 73 3.70 6.89 11.95
C LEU A 73 4.80 6.84 10.88
N LYS A 74 4.41 6.70 9.61
CA LYS A 74 5.33 6.71 8.46
C LYS A 74 6.04 8.06 8.31
N SER A 75 5.36 9.18 8.57
CA SER A 75 5.96 10.52 8.57
C SER A 75 7.08 10.67 9.59
N TRP A 76 6.95 10.06 10.77
CA TRP A 76 8.00 10.08 11.80
C TRP A 76 9.25 9.32 11.34
N ILE A 77 9.07 8.20 10.63
CA ILE A 77 10.18 7.46 10.01
C ILE A 77 10.84 8.34 8.94
N TYR A 78 10.06 8.96 8.06
CA TYR A 78 10.56 9.83 7.00
C TYR A 78 11.26 11.09 7.53
N ARG A 79 10.84 11.64 8.66
CA ARG A 79 11.52 12.78 9.29
C ARG A 79 12.99 12.51 9.53
N LEU A 80 13.32 11.33 10.06
CA LEU A 80 14.71 10.94 10.28
C LEU A 80 15.46 10.80 8.96
N LEU A 81 14.86 10.12 7.98
CA LEU A 81 15.48 9.84 6.69
C LEU A 81 15.67 11.11 5.86
N PHE A 82 14.68 12.01 5.81
CA PHE A 82 14.76 13.26 5.06
C PHE A 82 15.81 14.22 5.60
N ASN A 83 16.06 14.21 6.91
CA ASN A 83 17.11 15.01 7.53
C ASN A 83 18.52 14.57 7.09
N TRP A 84 18.72 13.26 6.85
CA TRP A 84 20.04 12.70 6.52
C TRP A 84 20.25 12.50 5.03
N LEU A 85 19.23 12.00 4.32
CA LEU A 85 19.34 11.58 2.94
C LEU A 85 18.65 12.52 1.94
N GLY A 86 17.90 13.50 2.43
CA GLY A 86 17.07 14.35 1.58
C GLY A 86 15.75 13.68 1.18
N THR A 87 15.03 14.34 0.24
CA THR A 87 13.75 13.84 -0.28
C THR A 87 13.96 13.20 -1.65
N GLY A 88 13.20 12.15 -1.94
CA GLY A 88 13.25 11.47 -3.24
C GLY A 88 12.61 10.09 -3.17
N ILE A 89 12.36 9.50 -4.33
CA ILE A 89 11.65 8.21 -4.45
C ILE A 89 12.37 7.08 -3.71
N TRP A 90 13.69 7.02 -3.77
CA TRP A 90 14.48 6.01 -3.06
C TRP A 90 14.31 6.13 -1.54
N VAL A 91 14.28 7.36 -1.02
CA VAL A 91 14.23 7.61 0.43
C VAL A 91 12.90 7.20 1.02
N ILE A 92 11.80 7.27 0.24
CA ILE A 92 10.48 6.84 0.70
C ILE A 92 10.19 5.37 0.41
N ARG A 93 10.63 4.83 -0.73
CA ARG A 93 10.30 3.47 -1.16
C ARG A 93 11.22 2.40 -0.56
N PHE A 94 12.52 2.67 -0.41
CA PHE A 94 13.47 1.70 0.12
C PHE A 94 13.16 1.22 1.55
N PRO A 95 12.80 2.09 2.51
CA PRO A 95 12.39 1.65 3.85
C PRO A 95 11.13 0.77 3.83
N MET A 96 10.21 1.02 2.92
CA MET A 96 8.99 0.21 2.78
C MET A 96 9.31 -1.16 2.17
N LEU A 97 10.23 -1.24 1.23
CA LEU A 97 10.75 -2.51 0.74
C LEU A 97 11.43 -3.33 1.84
N LEU A 98 12.19 -2.69 2.72
CA LEU A 98 12.76 -3.35 3.91
C LEU A 98 11.66 -3.84 4.86
N ALA A 99 10.63 -3.04 5.10
CA ALA A 99 9.49 -3.43 5.95
C ALA A 99 8.72 -4.63 5.35
N GLY A 100 8.45 -4.63 4.04
CA GLY A 100 7.84 -5.76 3.35
C GLY A 100 8.70 -7.02 3.39
N THR A 101 10.01 -6.90 3.18
CA THR A 101 10.95 -8.03 3.30
C THR A 101 10.97 -8.61 4.72
N ALA A 102 11.00 -7.73 5.72
CA ALA A 102 10.96 -8.15 7.13
C ALA A 102 9.62 -8.83 7.48
N SER A 103 8.50 -8.37 6.93
CA SER A 103 7.20 -9.00 7.16
C SER A 103 7.13 -10.43 6.60
N ILE A 104 7.78 -10.72 5.45
CA ILE A 104 7.92 -12.07 4.89
C ILE A 104 8.70 -12.97 5.86
N TRP A 105 9.81 -12.46 6.42
CA TRP A 105 10.57 -13.19 7.42
C TRP A 105 9.77 -13.47 8.70
N LEU A 106 9.01 -12.47 9.19
CA LEU A 106 8.15 -12.65 10.36
C LEU A 106 7.02 -13.64 10.08
N PHE A 107 6.47 -13.65 8.88
CA PHE A 107 5.48 -14.64 8.44
C PHE A 107 6.06 -16.06 8.40
N TYR A 108 7.29 -16.24 7.90
CA TYR A 108 7.98 -17.52 7.98
C TYR A 108 8.11 -18.00 9.44
N LEU A 109 8.54 -17.13 10.36
CA LEU A 109 8.66 -17.46 11.77
C LEU A 109 7.30 -17.79 12.41
N PHE A 110 6.26 -17.05 12.05
CA PHE A 110 4.89 -17.29 12.51
C PHE A 110 4.40 -18.67 12.05
N LEU A 111 4.45 -18.95 10.74
CA LEU A 111 4.04 -20.26 10.20
C LEU A 111 4.86 -21.42 10.74
N SER A 112 6.15 -21.22 10.98
CA SER A 112 7.00 -22.27 11.59
C SER A 112 6.49 -22.69 12.95
N ARG A 113 5.89 -21.77 13.73
CA ARG A 113 5.33 -22.03 15.07
C ARG A 113 3.94 -22.65 15.02
N VAL A 114 3.10 -22.27 14.07
CA VAL A 114 1.69 -22.69 14.02
C VAL A 114 1.41 -23.90 13.14
N ALA A 115 2.18 -24.09 12.06
CA ALA A 115 1.95 -25.14 11.04
C ALA A 115 3.20 -25.97 10.71
N GLY A 116 4.37 -25.58 11.23
CA GLY A 116 5.64 -26.26 11.05
C GLY A 116 6.40 -25.82 9.80
N ARG A 117 7.68 -26.19 9.75
CA ARG A 117 8.68 -25.64 8.82
C ARG A 117 8.38 -25.84 7.34
N ARG A 118 7.79 -26.99 6.99
CA ARG A 118 7.43 -27.30 5.58
C ARG A 118 6.41 -26.30 5.06
N ALA A 119 5.34 -26.04 5.83
CA ALA A 119 4.35 -25.04 5.49
C ALA A 119 4.94 -23.62 5.51
N ALA A 120 5.81 -23.34 6.50
CA ALA A 120 6.44 -22.03 6.63
C ALA A 120 7.33 -21.67 5.44
N LEU A 121 8.17 -22.60 4.97
CA LEU A 121 9.03 -22.37 3.81
C LEU A 121 8.17 -22.20 2.54
N PHE A 122 7.17 -23.05 2.36
CA PHE A 122 6.28 -22.97 1.20
C PHE A 122 5.53 -21.62 1.18
N GLY A 123 4.89 -21.21 2.28
CA GLY A 123 4.15 -19.94 2.37
C GLY A 123 5.04 -18.70 2.25
N CYS A 124 6.23 -18.71 2.88
CA CYS A 124 7.22 -17.65 2.75
C CYS A 124 7.67 -17.47 1.28
N SER A 125 7.92 -18.56 0.57
CA SER A 125 8.36 -18.52 -0.83
C SER A 125 7.24 -18.07 -1.78
N LEU A 126 5.98 -18.44 -1.52
CA LEU A 126 4.83 -17.92 -2.27
C LEU A 126 4.70 -16.42 -2.09
N LEU A 127 4.68 -15.95 -0.84
CA LEU A 127 4.54 -14.52 -0.53
C LEU A 127 5.71 -13.71 -1.12
N ALA A 128 6.93 -14.25 -1.08
CA ALA A 128 8.10 -13.60 -1.65
C ALA A 128 8.06 -13.47 -3.18
N ALA A 129 7.31 -14.32 -3.87
CA ALA A 129 7.13 -14.27 -5.31
C ALA A 129 5.82 -13.57 -5.74
N ASP A 130 4.96 -13.21 -4.79
CA ASP A 130 3.66 -12.59 -5.09
C ASP A 130 3.85 -11.20 -5.72
N SER A 131 3.31 -11.02 -6.93
CA SER A 131 3.48 -9.80 -7.72
C SER A 131 2.78 -8.60 -7.09
N LEU A 132 1.57 -8.79 -6.55
CA LEU A 132 0.79 -7.70 -5.95
C LEU A 132 1.37 -7.28 -4.60
N TYR A 133 1.82 -8.23 -3.80
CA TYR A 133 2.51 -7.95 -2.55
C TYR A 133 3.81 -7.18 -2.78
N LEU A 134 4.57 -7.55 -3.82
CA LEU A 134 5.78 -6.84 -4.23
C LEU A 134 5.46 -5.41 -4.67
N LEU A 135 4.53 -5.24 -5.61
CA LEU A 135 4.22 -3.93 -6.19
C LEU A 135 3.58 -2.97 -5.20
N THR A 136 2.65 -3.45 -4.35
CA THR A 136 2.05 -2.62 -3.29
C THR A 136 3.04 -2.29 -2.17
N THR A 137 4.13 -3.03 -2.04
CA THR A 137 5.25 -2.71 -1.14
C THR A 137 6.19 -1.68 -1.76
N CYS A 138 6.56 -1.85 -3.04
CA CYS A 138 7.48 -0.95 -3.75
C CYS A 138 6.86 0.43 -3.99
N PHE A 139 5.58 0.45 -4.33
CA PHE A 139 4.76 1.64 -4.59
C PHE A 139 3.69 1.73 -3.49
N ASP A 140 4.12 2.10 -2.29
CA ASP A 140 3.34 1.99 -1.05
C ASP A 140 2.35 3.17 -0.89
N TRP A 141 1.34 3.22 -1.76
CA TRP A 141 0.26 4.21 -1.66
C TRP A 141 -0.73 3.84 -0.54
N GLY A 142 -0.56 4.49 0.59
CA GLY A 142 -1.19 4.12 1.85
C GLY A 142 -0.41 3.01 2.54
N PRO A 143 -0.10 3.10 3.82
CA PRO A 143 0.98 2.42 4.51
C PRO A 143 0.80 0.89 4.60
N VAL A 144 0.76 0.21 3.45
CA VAL A 144 0.54 -1.24 3.31
C VAL A 144 1.71 -2.03 3.88
N ALA A 145 2.94 -1.66 3.49
CA ALA A 145 4.14 -2.37 3.89
C ALA A 145 4.39 -2.30 5.40
N LEU A 146 4.24 -1.10 5.99
CA LEU A 146 4.40 -0.90 7.42
C LEU A 146 3.30 -1.61 8.21
N GLN A 147 2.07 -1.58 7.71
CA GLN A 147 0.94 -2.27 8.34
C GLN A 147 1.14 -3.79 8.36
N HIS A 148 1.61 -4.41 7.26
CA HIS A 148 1.95 -5.83 7.22
C HIS A 148 3.05 -6.18 8.23
N LEU A 149 4.09 -5.34 8.34
CA LEU A 149 5.17 -5.55 9.31
C LEU A 149 4.65 -5.55 10.75
N LEU A 150 3.79 -4.58 11.09
CA LEU A 150 3.23 -4.43 12.44
C LEU A 150 2.26 -5.58 12.79
N LEU A 151 1.39 -5.96 11.84
CA LEU A 151 0.44 -7.07 12.02
C LEU A 151 1.18 -8.42 12.14
N ALA A 152 2.18 -8.67 11.29
CA ALA A 152 2.97 -9.89 11.34
C ALA A 152 3.80 -9.98 12.63
N GLY A 153 4.44 -8.88 13.04
CA GLY A 153 5.19 -8.79 14.28
C GLY A 153 4.33 -8.99 15.51
N GLY A 154 3.19 -8.30 15.58
CA GLY A 154 2.21 -8.44 16.64
C GLY A 154 1.70 -9.88 16.76
N SER A 155 1.29 -10.48 15.64
CA SER A 155 0.80 -11.86 15.58
C SER A 155 1.86 -12.87 16.03
N LEU A 156 3.10 -12.73 15.59
CA LEU A 156 4.21 -13.59 15.99
C LEU A 156 4.48 -13.54 17.49
N LEU A 157 4.43 -12.33 18.08
CA LEU A 157 4.63 -12.14 19.51
C LEU A 157 3.46 -12.72 20.33
N LEU A 158 2.21 -12.55 19.87
CA LEU A 158 1.04 -13.14 20.54
C LEU A 158 1.05 -14.66 20.49
N VAL A 159 1.45 -15.27 19.36
CA VAL A 159 1.68 -16.73 19.29
C VAL A 159 2.81 -17.13 20.24
N GLY A 160 3.89 -16.36 20.30
CA GLY A 160 4.97 -16.58 21.24
C GLY A 160 4.51 -16.48 22.72
N PHE A 161 3.63 -15.53 23.05
CA PHE A 161 3.00 -15.45 24.36
C PHE A 161 2.15 -16.70 24.65
N TYR A 162 1.31 -17.10 23.72
CA TYR A 162 0.45 -18.28 23.90
C TYR A 162 1.26 -19.55 24.18
N GLN A 163 2.45 -19.68 23.57
CA GLN A 163 3.34 -20.83 23.76
C GLN A 163 4.16 -20.79 25.05
N THR A 164 4.48 -19.61 25.57
CA THR A 164 5.47 -19.46 26.68
C THR A 164 4.92 -18.76 27.93
N GLY A 165 3.71 -18.15 27.87
CA GLY A 165 3.16 -17.34 28.94
C GLY A 165 3.83 -15.99 29.20
N SER A 166 4.77 -15.56 28.33
CA SER A 166 5.59 -14.36 28.53
C SER A 166 4.79 -13.06 28.41
N HIS A 167 4.61 -12.34 29.54
CA HIS A 167 3.93 -11.05 29.56
C HIS A 167 4.62 -9.97 28.70
N ARG A 168 5.96 -10.03 28.54
CA ARG A 168 6.68 -9.13 27.64
C ARG A 168 6.24 -9.30 26.19
N ARG A 169 6.08 -10.56 25.74
CA ARG A 169 5.58 -10.86 24.38
C ARG A 169 4.13 -10.42 24.21
N LEU A 170 3.31 -10.58 25.24
CA LEU A 170 1.92 -10.10 25.25
C LEU A 170 1.89 -8.57 25.07
N GLY A 171 2.64 -7.83 25.88
CA GLY A 171 2.67 -6.36 25.84
C GLY A 171 3.17 -5.84 24.49
N TRP A 172 4.33 -6.29 24.02
CA TRP A 172 4.86 -5.87 22.72
C TRP A 172 3.97 -6.28 21.55
N GLY A 173 3.34 -7.47 21.62
CA GLY A 173 2.39 -7.92 20.60
C GLY A 173 1.23 -6.94 20.45
N TRP A 174 0.59 -6.56 21.56
CA TRP A 174 -0.51 -5.61 21.55
C TRP A 174 -0.06 -4.18 21.22
N ALA A 175 1.13 -3.76 21.64
CA ALA A 175 1.67 -2.45 21.26
C ALA A 175 1.87 -2.32 19.75
N LEU A 176 2.41 -3.36 19.07
CA LEU A 176 2.54 -3.36 17.61
C LEU A 176 1.18 -3.33 16.91
N LEU A 177 0.18 -4.07 17.42
CA LEU A 177 -1.18 -4.01 16.88
C LEU A 177 -1.83 -2.64 17.10
N GLY A 178 -1.56 -1.98 18.22
CA GLY A 178 -1.96 -0.59 18.46
C GLY A 178 -1.30 0.40 17.50
N LEU A 179 0.01 0.23 17.23
CA LEU A 179 0.72 1.01 16.22
C LEU A 179 0.14 0.81 14.82
N ALA A 180 -0.27 -0.42 14.46
CA ALA A 180 -0.95 -0.70 13.19
C ALA A 180 -2.29 0.06 13.09
N MET A 181 -3.04 0.17 14.19
CA MET A 181 -4.27 0.99 14.24
C MET A 181 -3.99 2.48 14.05
N TRP A 182 -2.91 3.00 14.63
CA TRP A 182 -2.52 4.40 14.42
C TRP A 182 -2.01 4.63 13.00
N ASP A 183 -1.20 3.72 12.46
CA ASP A 183 -0.67 3.83 11.10
C ASP A 183 -1.80 3.97 10.08
N LYS A 184 -2.78 3.08 10.14
CA LYS A 184 -4.03 3.20 9.35
C LYS A 184 -5.17 2.50 10.07
N ALA A 185 -6.22 3.22 10.44
CA ALA A 185 -7.35 2.69 11.21
C ALA A 185 -8.07 1.52 10.53
N LEU A 186 -7.86 1.32 9.22
CA LEU A 186 -8.36 0.15 8.48
C LEU A 186 -7.81 -1.19 9.00
N ALA A 187 -6.73 -1.19 9.81
CA ALA A 187 -6.27 -2.36 10.55
C ALA A 187 -7.38 -2.98 11.41
N VAL A 188 -8.41 -2.22 11.78
CA VAL A 188 -9.57 -2.71 12.56
C VAL A 188 -10.21 -3.93 11.91
N TRP A 189 -10.29 -4.00 10.58
CA TRP A 189 -10.88 -5.15 9.89
C TRP A 189 -10.08 -6.43 10.11
N MET A 190 -8.75 -6.33 9.96
CA MET A 190 -7.86 -7.46 10.24
C MET A 190 -7.87 -7.85 11.71
N LEU A 191 -7.83 -6.89 12.62
CA LEU A 191 -7.86 -7.16 14.07
C LEU A 191 -9.18 -7.79 14.49
N ALA A 192 -10.32 -7.33 13.97
CA ALA A 192 -11.63 -7.92 14.21
C ALA A 192 -11.70 -9.35 13.65
N GLY A 193 -11.26 -9.56 12.40
CA GLY A 193 -11.20 -10.87 11.78
C GLY A 193 -10.33 -11.85 12.57
N MET A 194 -9.12 -11.46 12.91
CA MET A 194 -8.19 -12.26 13.72
C MET A 194 -8.73 -12.53 15.13
N GLY A 195 -9.35 -11.55 15.76
CA GLY A 195 -9.95 -11.67 17.08
C GLY A 195 -11.09 -12.70 17.10
N VAL A 196 -12.05 -12.57 16.18
CA VAL A 196 -13.18 -13.51 16.06
C VAL A 196 -12.70 -14.91 15.68
N ALA A 197 -11.78 -15.03 14.72
CA ALA A 197 -11.21 -16.33 14.36
C ALA A 197 -10.50 -17.00 15.53
N THR A 198 -9.76 -16.22 16.34
CA THR A 198 -9.08 -16.71 17.53
C THR A 198 -10.08 -17.18 18.60
N ALA A 199 -11.12 -16.40 18.85
CA ALA A 199 -12.18 -16.77 19.80
C ALA A 199 -12.93 -18.05 19.35
N ALA A 200 -13.25 -18.17 18.06
CA ALA A 200 -13.98 -19.33 17.53
C ALA A 200 -13.14 -20.62 17.54
N ILE A 201 -11.87 -20.55 17.12
CA ILE A 201 -11.03 -21.75 16.90
C ILE A 201 -10.31 -22.21 18.18
N LEU A 202 -9.97 -21.29 19.08
CA LEU A 202 -9.22 -21.58 20.30
C LEU A 202 -10.04 -21.43 21.57
N ASN A 203 -11.36 -21.34 21.49
CA ASN A 203 -12.33 -20.98 22.53
C ASN A 203 -11.99 -21.49 23.96
N LYS A 204 -11.96 -22.83 24.13
CA LYS A 204 -11.69 -23.46 25.46
C LYS A 204 -10.29 -23.15 26.02
N LYS A 205 -9.31 -22.94 25.14
CA LYS A 205 -7.93 -22.65 25.54
C LYS A 205 -7.73 -21.18 25.89
N ILE A 206 -8.45 -20.29 25.23
CA ILE A 206 -8.38 -18.85 25.48
C ILE A 206 -8.96 -18.52 26.87
N VAL A 207 -10.10 -19.12 27.24
CA VAL A 207 -10.70 -18.89 28.55
C VAL A 207 -9.71 -19.17 29.69
N GLY A 208 -8.90 -20.24 29.56
CA GLY A 208 -7.84 -20.55 30.54
C GLY A 208 -6.63 -19.62 30.54
N VAL A 209 -6.51 -18.78 29.47
CA VAL A 209 -5.41 -17.82 29.35
C VAL A 209 -5.84 -16.41 29.78
N ILE A 210 -7.13 -16.08 29.78
CA ILE A 210 -7.65 -14.76 30.17
C ILE A 210 -7.55 -14.60 31.69
N THR A 211 -6.77 -13.62 32.14
CA THR A 211 -6.72 -13.14 33.52
C THR A 211 -6.80 -11.61 33.50
N LEU A 212 -7.30 -11.02 34.59
CA LEU A 212 -7.40 -9.55 34.69
C LEU A 212 -6.08 -8.85 34.40
N ARG A 213 -4.95 -9.38 34.90
CA ARG A 213 -3.60 -8.85 34.64
C ARG A 213 -3.26 -8.89 33.16
N ARG A 214 -3.57 -9.98 32.45
CA ARG A 214 -3.26 -10.11 31.02
C ARG A 214 -4.15 -9.20 30.17
N VAL A 215 -5.41 -9.06 30.53
CA VAL A 215 -6.33 -8.10 29.89
C VAL A 215 -5.82 -6.67 30.11
N ALA A 216 -5.44 -6.31 31.32
CA ALA A 216 -4.87 -4.98 31.61
C ALA A 216 -3.61 -4.70 30.78
N ILE A 217 -2.65 -5.65 30.72
CA ILE A 217 -1.45 -5.52 29.89
C ILE A 217 -1.84 -5.32 28.42
N SER A 218 -2.79 -6.11 27.90
CA SER A 218 -3.23 -6.04 26.51
C SER A 218 -3.84 -4.68 26.17
N VAL A 219 -4.78 -4.21 27.01
CA VAL A 219 -5.45 -2.93 26.81
C VAL A 219 -4.48 -1.77 26.94
N ILE A 220 -3.64 -1.74 27.98
CA ILE A 220 -2.67 -0.65 28.18
C ILE A 220 -1.67 -0.59 27.01
N CYS A 221 -1.06 -1.72 26.65
CA CYS A 221 -0.05 -1.74 25.58
C CYS A 221 -0.65 -1.43 24.20
N PHE A 222 -1.86 -1.92 23.90
CA PHE A 222 -2.58 -1.55 22.68
C PHE A 222 -2.90 -0.05 22.64
N SER A 223 -3.42 0.48 23.76
CA SER A 223 -3.75 1.91 23.87
C SER A 223 -2.50 2.80 23.74
N LEU A 224 -1.36 2.37 24.28
CA LEU A 224 -0.09 3.09 24.09
C LEU A 224 0.35 3.11 22.62
N GLY A 225 0.22 1.98 21.89
CA GLY A 225 0.49 1.94 20.47
C GLY A 225 -0.46 2.78 19.63
N ALA A 226 -1.74 2.78 19.98
CA ALA A 226 -2.80 3.54 19.32
C ALA A 226 -2.99 4.95 19.87
N LEU A 227 -2.15 5.40 20.81
CA LEU A 227 -2.35 6.63 21.59
C LEU A 227 -2.62 7.88 20.73
N PRO A 228 -1.88 8.13 19.63
CA PRO A 228 -2.17 9.30 18.81
C PRO A 228 -3.55 9.26 18.15
N LEU A 229 -4.00 8.09 17.69
CA LEU A 229 -5.34 7.89 17.15
C LEU A 229 -6.42 8.06 18.22
N LEU A 230 -6.18 7.58 19.44
CA LEU A 230 -7.10 7.74 20.57
C LEU A 230 -7.24 9.21 20.98
N ILE A 231 -6.11 9.95 21.12
CA ILE A 231 -6.12 11.39 21.41
C ILE A 231 -6.95 12.14 20.35
N TYR A 232 -6.71 11.84 19.07
CA TYR A 232 -7.47 12.45 17.99
C TYR A 232 -8.97 12.18 18.11
N ASN A 233 -9.37 10.94 18.30
CA ASN A 233 -10.79 10.56 18.35
C ASN A 233 -11.53 11.12 19.58
N VAL A 234 -10.89 11.13 20.75
CA VAL A 234 -11.46 11.74 21.96
C VAL A 234 -11.73 13.22 21.75
N ASN A 235 -10.79 13.95 21.13
CA ASN A 235 -10.92 15.38 20.89
C ASN A 235 -11.83 15.73 19.70
N ASN A 236 -12.18 14.77 18.82
CA ASN A 236 -12.96 15.00 17.61
C ASN A 236 -14.17 14.07 17.50
N HIS A 237 -14.82 13.77 18.63
CA HIS A 237 -16.10 13.03 18.69
C HIS A 237 -16.10 11.68 17.91
N TRP A 238 -14.97 10.96 17.94
CA TRP A 238 -14.81 9.66 17.28
C TRP A 238 -15.02 9.70 15.75
N VAL A 239 -14.60 10.78 15.11
CA VAL A 239 -14.80 11.03 13.68
C VAL A 239 -14.21 9.95 12.79
N THR A 240 -13.10 9.31 13.18
CA THR A 240 -12.51 8.18 12.43
C THR A 240 -13.55 7.09 12.16
N PHE A 241 -14.32 6.74 13.16
CA PHE A 241 -15.30 5.67 13.06
C PHE A 241 -16.66 6.17 12.56
N ARG A 242 -17.15 7.31 13.06
CA ARG A 242 -18.44 7.88 12.64
C ARG A 242 -18.44 8.38 11.21
N GLY A 243 -17.34 8.96 10.74
CA GLY A 243 -17.24 9.53 9.40
C GLY A 243 -16.88 8.52 8.30
N ASN A 244 -16.21 7.42 8.66
CA ASN A 244 -15.70 6.46 7.67
C ASN A 244 -16.39 5.08 7.74
N ALA A 245 -17.27 4.82 8.71
CA ALA A 245 -17.94 3.53 8.89
C ALA A 245 -19.38 3.53 8.34
N SER A 246 -19.62 4.24 7.24
CA SER A 246 -20.92 4.18 6.56
C SER A 246 -21.08 2.86 5.81
N TRP A 247 -22.29 2.28 5.92
CA TRP A 247 -22.63 1.06 5.20
C TRP A 247 -22.87 1.35 3.72
N ASP A 248 -22.28 0.49 2.89
CA ASP A 248 -22.50 0.51 1.45
C ASP A 248 -22.47 -0.93 0.91
N THR A 249 -23.58 -1.33 0.29
CA THR A 249 -23.72 -2.64 -0.36
C THR A 249 -23.59 -2.54 -1.88
N HIS A 250 -23.38 -1.34 -2.41
CA HIS A 250 -23.14 -1.16 -3.83
C HIS A 250 -21.83 -1.86 -4.23
N ASP A 251 -21.86 -2.47 -5.40
CA ASP A 251 -20.70 -3.10 -6.04
C ASP A 251 -19.94 -4.15 -5.22
N ILE A 252 -20.61 -4.89 -4.33
CA ILE A 252 -20.00 -6.08 -3.70
C ILE A 252 -19.40 -7.05 -4.74
N PRO A 253 -20.08 -7.32 -5.88
CA PRO A 253 -19.49 -8.14 -6.95
C PRO A 253 -18.20 -7.56 -7.54
N GLY A 254 -18.10 -6.24 -7.71
CA GLY A 254 -16.88 -5.58 -8.16
C GLY A 254 -15.75 -5.71 -7.14
N LYS A 255 -16.04 -5.51 -5.86
CA LYS A 255 -15.07 -5.73 -4.77
C LYS A 255 -14.59 -7.19 -4.70
N ALA A 256 -15.48 -8.17 -4.95
CA ALA A 256 -15.11 -9.60 -5.02
C ALA A 256 -14.23 -9.90 -6.24
N ARG A 257 -14.55 -9.33 -7.41
CA ARG A 257 -13.71 -9.44 -8.61
C ARG A 257 -12.32 -8.84 -8.37
N LEU A 258 -12.26 -7.69 -7.70
CA LEU A 258 -10.97 -7.07 -7.35
C LEU A 258 -10.15 -7.93 -6.38
N LEU A 259 -10.78 -8.57 -5.39
CA LEU A 259 -10.09 -9.52 -4.52
C LEU A 259 -9.50 -10.69 -5.32
N ALA A 260 -10.29 -11.28 -6.25
CA ALA A 260 -9.81 -12.33 -7.12
C ALA A 260 -8.67 -11.85 -8.04
N ALA A 261 -8.81 -10.64 -8.61
CA ALA A 261 -7.79 -9.98 -9.42
C ALA A 261 -6.50 -9.69 -8.64
N THR A 262 -6.63 -9.38 -7.34
CA THR A 262 -5.48 -9.22 -6.44
C THR A 262 -4.80 -10.57 -6.21
N ALA A 263 -5.56 -11.64 -6.02
CA ALA A 263 -5.02 -12.97 -5.76
C ALA A 263 -4.32 -13.59 -6.99
N ASP A 264 -4.83 -13.37 -8.20
CA ASP A 264 -4.20 -13.90 -9.42
C ASP A 264 -3.18 -12.96 -10.06
N GLY A 265 -2.93 -11.81 -9.44
CA GLY A 265 -1.84 -10.91 -9.81
C GLY A 265 -2.17 -9.85 -10.84
N HIS A 266 -3.39 -9.76 -11.40
CA HIS A 266 -3.66 -8.85 -12.51
C HIS A 266 -4.26 -7.48 -12.12
N ALA A 267 -4.58 -7.25 -10.86
CA ALA A 267 -5.34 -6.08 -10.41
C ALA A 267 -4.70 -4.70 -10.66
N LEU A 268 -3.41 -4.66 -10.98
CA LEU A 268 -2.68 -3.40 -11.18
C LEU A 268 -2.36 -3.09 -12.66
N PHE A 269 -2.73 -3.98 -13.60
CA PHE A 269 -2.70 -3.64 -15.02
C PHE A 269 -3.79 -2.60 -15.32
N GLY A 270 -3.43 -1.53 -16.04
CA GLY A 270 -4.29 -0.38 -16.28
C GLY A 270 -4.40 0.62 -15.12
N TRP A 271 -3.97 0.23 -13.91
CA TRP A 271 -3.95 1.11 -12.73
C TRP A 271 -2.55 1.63 -12.41
N LEU A 272 -1.56 0.74 -12.30
CA LEU A 272 -0.16 1.10 -12.01
C LEU A 272 0.63 1.29 -13.30
N VAL A 273 0.46 0.39 -14.25
CA VAL A 273 1.12 0.43 -15.56
C VAL A 273 0.11 0.72 -16.65
N ASN A 274 0.49 1.59 -17.59
CA ASN A 274 -0.38 1.92 -18.69
C ASN A 274 -0.56 0.72 -19.64
N GLU A 275 -1.79 0.49 -20.07
CA GLU A 275 -2.12 -0.56 -21.05
C GLU A 275 -1.98 -0.08 -22.49
N ASP A 276 -2.31 1.19 -22.73
CA ASP A 276 -2.26 1.78 -24.07
C ASP A 276 -0.82 1.99 -24.50
N TRP A 277 -0.47 1.33 -25.59
CA TRP A 277 0.83 1.50 -26.20
C TRP A 277 0.75 2.59 -27.26
N GLN A 278 1.22 3.78 -26.88
CA GLN A 278 1.60 4.83 -27.82
C GLN A 278 3.03 5.23 -27.51
N THR A 279 3.97 4.89 -28.38
CA THR A 279 5.36 5.28 -28.20
C THR A 279 5.58 6.59 -28.93
N TYR A 280 5.70 7.68 -28.18
CA TYR A 280 6.09 8.99 -28.73
C TYR A 280 7.60 9.10 -28.91
N LYS A 281 8.37 8.47 -28.03
CA LYS A 281 9.84 8.43 -28.09
C LYS A 281 10.35 7.01 -27.84
N PRO A 282 11.38 6.55 -28.58
CA PRO A 282 12.02 5.28 -28.27
C PRO A 282 12.77 5.39 -26.93
N HIS A 283 12.53 4.44 -26.02
CA HIS A 283 13.28 4.35 -24.78
C HIS A 283 14.66 3.73 -25.02
N ALA A 284 15.67 4.19 -24.27
CA ALA A 284 16.94 3.50 -24.19
C ALA A 284 16.74 2.06 -23.71
N ARG A 285 17.13 1.08 -24.49
CA ARG A 285 17.01 -0.34 -24.17
C ARG A 285 18.16 -0.72 -23.24
N SER A 286 17.85 -1.02 -21.97
CA SER A 286 18.82 -1.70 -21.09
C SER A 286 18.80 -3.20 -21.38
N ALA A 287 19.90 -3.90 -21.05
CA ALA A 287 19.97 -5.36 -21.18
C ALA A 287 18.82 -6.04 -20.40
N LEU A 288 18.51 -5.56 -19.19
CA LEU A 288 17.42 -6.07 -18.39
C LEU A 288 16.04 -5.89 -19.07
N THR A 289 15.79 -4.74 -19.69
CA THR A 289 14.56 -4.50 -20.46
C THR A 289 14.46 -5.44 -21.66
N GLY A 290 15.57 -5.72 -22.35
CA GLY A 290 15.61 -6.68 -23.44
C GLY A 290 15.30 -8.11 -23.01
N ILE A 291 15.89 -8.56 -21.89
CA ILE A 291 15.60 -9.87 -21.28
C ILE A 291 14.12 -9.96 -20.89
N SER A 292 13.61 -8.93 -20.21
CA SER A 292 12.21 -8.89 -19.77
C SER A 292 11.24 -8.94 -20.96
N ALA A 293 11.51 -8.23 -22.04
CA ALA A 293 10.74 -8.29 -23.28
C ALA A 293 10.74 -9.70 -23.91
N GLY A 294 11.92 -10.34 -23.94
CA GLY A 294 12.04 -11.72 -24.42
C GLY A 294 11.23 -12.72 -23.59
N ILE A 295 11.27 -12.60 -22.26
CA ILE A 295 10.47 -13.44 -21.34
C ILE A 295 8.98 -13.18 -21.56
N SER A 296 8.54 -11.92 -21.66
CA SER A 296 7.14 -11.54 -21.91
C SER A 296 6.64 -12.13 -23.23
N SER A 297 7.42 -12.02 -24.30
CA SER A 297 7.09 -12.58 -25.61
C SER A 297 7.01 -14.10 -25.58
N PHE A 298 7.99 -14.77 -24.97
CA PHE A 298 8.01 -16.24 -24.84
C PHE A 298 6.81 -16.76 -24.05
N ALA A 299 6.45 -16.09 -22.96
CA ALA A 299 5.34 -16.46 -22.09
C ALA A 299 3.98 -15.90 -22.56
N GLN A 300 3.90 -15.29 -23.75
CA GLN A 300 2.68 -14.72 -24.33
C GLN A 300 2.02 -13.64 -23.44
N SER A 301 2.83 -12.75 -22.84
CA SER A 301 2.39 -11.62 -22.01
C SER A 301 1.43 -12.01 -20.88
N PRO A 302 1.86 -12.85 -19.94
CA PRO A 302 0.99 -13.43 -18.91
C PRO A 302 0.53 -12.34 -17.92
N ARG A 303 -0.78 -12.25 -17.72
CA ARG A 303 -1.40 -11.31 -16.78
C ARG A 303 -1.86 -11.97 -15.49
N HIS A 304 -2.06 -13.27 -15.50
CA HIS A 304 -2.61 -14.05 -14.39
C HIS A 304 -1.60 -15.09 -13.94
N ASN A 305 -1.45 -15.23 -12.63
CA ASN A 305 -0.72 -16.31 -12.01
C ASN A 305 -1.67 -17.46 -11.60
N LEU A 306 -1.09 -18.55 -11.08
CA LEU A 306 -1.86 -19.73 -10.68
C LEU A 306 -2.35 -19.70 -9.22
N MET A 307 -2.17 -18.59 -8.49
CA MET A 307 -2.44 -18.54 -7.05
C MET A 307 -3.91 -18.74 -6.69
N LEU A 308 -4.83 -18.18 -7.50
CA LEU A 308 -6.27 -18.37 -7.29
C LEU A 308 -6.68 -19.85 -7.43
N TYR A 309 -6.15 -20.55 -8.45
CA TYR A 309 -6.37 -21.99 -8.63
C TYR A 309 -5.74 -22.80 -7.50
N ALA A 310 -4.53 -22.41 -7.06
CA ALA A 310 -3.88 -23.04 -5.91
C ALA A 310 -4.70 -22.86 -4.64
N PHE A 311 -5.33 -21.70 -4.44
CA PHE A 311 -6.21 -21.43 -3.29
C PHE A 311 -7.45 -22.32 -3.33
N VAL A 312 -8.13 -22.43 -4.48
CA VAL A 312 -9.28 -23.34 -4.63
C VAL A 312 -8.87 -24.80 -4.37
N LEU A 313 -7.75 -25.23 -4.93
CA LEU A 313 -7.23 -26.58 -4.67
C LEU A 313 -6.87 -26.77 -3.20
N ALA A 314 -6.33 -25.73 -2.53
CA ALA A 314 -6.01 -25.77 -1.11
C ALA A 314 -7.27 -25.98 -0.24
N LEU A 315 -8.40 -25.40 -0.62
CA LEU A 315 -9.69 -25.66 0.06
C LEU A 315 -10.12 -27.13 -0.07
N LEU A 316 -9.95 -27.72 -1.24
CA LEU A 316 -10.25 -29.15 -1.48
C LEU A 316 -9.28 -30.07 -0.71
N LEU A 317 -8.04 -29.65 -0.50
CA LEU A 317 -7.02 -30.39 0.25
C LEU A 317 -7.09 -30.15 1.77
N ALA A 318 -7.77 -29.09 2.24
CA ALA A 318 -7.86 -28.73 3.65
C ALA A 318 -8.36 -29.88 4.57
N PRO A 319 -9.32 -30.75 4.17
CA PRO A 319 -9.75 -31.89 4.99
C PRO A 319 -8.63 -32.92 5.27
N LEU A 320 -7.55 -32.94 4.49
CA LEU A 320 -6.39 -33.79 4.73
C LEU A 320 -5.53 -33.30 5.92
N ALA A 321 -5.68 -32.03 6.31
CA ALA A 321 -5.03 -31.46 7.47
C ALA A 321 -5.72 -31.95 8.77
N ARG A 322 -4.93 -32.13 9.83
CA ARG A 322 -5.43 -32.56 11.14
C ARG A 322 -4.84 -31.71 12.26
N GLY A 323 -5.52 -31.66 13.41
CA GLY A 323 -5.02 -30.99 14.62
C GLY A 323 -4.71 -29.52 14.41
N GLY A 324 -3.48 -29.10 14.72
CA GLY A 324 -3.04 -27.70 14.61
C GLY A 324 -3.06 -27.15 13.19
N ALA A 325 -2.75 -27.98 12.19
CA ALA A 325 -2.76 -27.56 10.79
C ALA A 325 -4.18 -27.19 10.31
N LEU A 326 -5.17 -28.03 10.63
CA LEU A 326 -6.56 -27.71 10.29
C LEU A 326 -7.04 -26.45 11.00
N LYS A 327 -6.70 -26.29 12.29
CA LYS A 327 -7.02 -25.07 13.05
C LYS A 327 -6.38 -23.82 12.42
N ALA A 328 -5.17 -23.93 11.93
CA ALA A 328 -4.48 -22.82 11.27
C ALA A 328 -5.18 -22.42 9.94
N ILE A 329 -5.61 -23.39 9.12
CA ILE A 329 -6.40 -23.16 7.91
C ILE A 329 -7.73 -22.48 8.25
N LEU A 330 -8.51 -23.06 9.17
CA LEU A 330 -9.82 -22.52 9.56
C LEU A 330 -9.70 -21.11 10.17
N TRP A 331 -8.64 -20.87 10.96
CA TRP A 331 -8.36 -19.55 11.51
C TRP A 331 -8.08 -18.52 10.40
N ALA A 332 -7.23 -18.86 9.45
CA ALA A 332 -6.91 -17.97 8.33
C ALA A 332 -8.14 -17.66 7.46
N LEU A 333 -8.92 -18.71 7.11
CA LEU A 333 -10.16 -18.54 6.33
C LEU A 333 -11.17 -17.65 7.07
N LEU A 334 -11.40 -17.89 8.34
CA LEU A 334 -12.37 -17.11 9.12
C LEU A 334 -11.90 -15.66 9.31
N ALA A 335 -10.62 -15.46 9.62
CA ALA A 335 -10.04 -14.12 9.78
C ALA A 335 -10.15 -13.32 8.47
N MET A 336 -9.78 -13.93 7.35
CA MET A 336 -9.85 -13.31 6.02
C MET A 336 -11.30 -13.01 5.62
N THR A 337 -12.22 -13.96 5.80
CA THR A 337 -13.64 -13.76 5.44
C THR A 337 -14.26 -12.62 6.23
N ILE A 338 -14.04 -12.56 7.56
CA ILE A 338 -14.59 -11.48 8.38
C ILE A 338 -13.99 -10.14 8.03
N ALA A 339 -12.66 -10.08 7.82
CA ALA A 339 -12.01 -8.85 7.40
C ALA A 339 -12.54 -8.37 6.04
N TRP A 340 -12.64 -9.27 5.05
CA TRP A 340 -13.15 -8.92 3.73
C TRP A 340 -14.62 -8.49 3.74
N VAL A 341 -15.48 -9.17 4.50
CA VAL A 341 -16.91 -8.79 4.63
C VAL A 341 -17.03 -7.38 5.18
N GLN A 342 -16.25 -7.02 6.21
CA GLN A 342 -16.24 -5.65 6.73
C GLN A 342 -15.79 -4.64 5.67
N MET A 343 -14.73 -4.93 4.91
CA MET A 343 -14.29 -4.07 3.79
C MET A 343 -15.38 -3.96 2.71
N ALA A 344 -16.01 -5.07 2.34
CA ALA A 344 -17.02 -5.11 1.29
C ALA A 344 -18.27 -4.30 1.63
N LEU A 345 -18.65 -4.29 2.91
CA LEU A 345 -19.82 -3.57 3.44
C LEU A 345 -19.53 -2.13 3.86
N THR A 346 -18.29 -1.66 3.78
CA THR A 346 -17.92 -0.28 4.13
C THR A 346 -17.83 0.57 2.87
N ALA A 347 -18.43 1.76 2.89
CA ALA A 347 -18.35 2.74 1.82
C ALA A 347 -16.87 3.14 1.56
N ASN A 348 -16.52 3.30 0.30
CA ASN A 348 -15.17 3.67 -0.14
C ASN A 348 -14.05 2.69 0.29
N ALA A 349 -14.42 1.48 0.71
CA ALA A 349 -13.48 0.44 1.13
C ALA A 349 -13.60 -0.81 0.24
N GLY A 350 -12.53 -1.60 0.16
CA GLY A 350 -12.50 -2.84 -0.62
C GLY A 350 -12.47 -2.67 -2.14
N GLY A 351 -12.65 -1.46 -2.67
CA GLY A 351 -12.64 -1.14 -4.10
C GLY A 351 -11.26 -0.80 -4.65
N SER A 352 -10.18 -1.10 -3.94
CA SER A 352 -8.81 -0.86 -4.40
C SER A 352 -7.87 -1.98 -3.95
N SER A 353 -6.84 -2.27 -4.75
CA SER A 353 -5.86 -3.34 -4.48
C SER A 353 -5.12 -3.13 -3.15
N HIS A 354 -4.84 -1.88 -2.75
CA HIS A 354 -4.20 -1.58 -1.47
C HIS A 354 -5.10 -1.79 -0.24
N HIS A 355 -6.41 -1.99 -0.44
CA HIS A 355 -7.30 -2.50 0.59
C HIS A 355 -7.32 -4.03 0.60
N ALA A 356 -7.49 -4.67 -0.57
CA ALA A 356 -7.56 -6.12 -0.67
C ALA A 356 -6.27 -6.81 -0.19
N ILE A 357 -5.10 -6.23 -0.50
CA ILE A 357 -3.79 -6.78 -0.12
C ILE A 357 -3.57 -6.82 1.41
N LEU A 358 -4.35 -6.07 2.20
CA LEU A 358 -4.28 -6.15 3.67
C LEU A 358 -4.66 -7.54 4.21
N LEU A 359 -5.35 -8.35 3.41
CA LEU A 359 -5.65 -9.75 3.76
C LEU A 359 -4.43 -10.67 3.67
N TRP A 360 -3.36 -10.26 2.96
CA TRP A 360 -2.11 -11.00 2.90
C TRP A 360 -1.38 -10.97 4.26
N PRO A 361 -0.74 -12.08 4.65
CA PRO A 361 -0.48 -13.30 3.90
C PRO A 361 -1.45 -14.47 4.19
N LEU A 362 -2.73 -14.21 4.50
CA LEU A 362 -3.67 -15.28 4.86
C LEU A 362 -3.98 -16.24 3.70
N PRO A 363 -4.14 -15.80 2.43
CA PRO A 363 -4.29 -16.72 1.31
C PRO A 363 -3.11 -17.69 1.17
N GLU A 364 -1.86 -17.19 1.24
CA GLU A 364 -0.63 -18.00 1.19
C GLU A 364 -0.56 -18.97 2.38
N MET A 365 -1.03 -18.57 3.55
CA MET A 365 -1.11 -19.44 4.71
C MET A 365 -2.05 -20.62 4.46
N VAL A 366 -3.24 -20.40 3.90
CA VAL A 366 -4.19 -21.46 3.55
C VAL A 366 -3.57 -22.42 2.56
N VAL A 367 -3.01 -21.92 1.47
CA VAL A 367 -2.34 -22.73 0.44
C VAL A 367 -1.19 -23.52 1.04
N ALA A 368 -0.29 -22.87 1.74
CA ALA A 368 0.91 -23.50 2.30
C ALA A 368 0.60 -24.61 3.30
N VAL A 369 -0.36 -24.39 4.19
CA VAL A 369 -0.69 -25.36 5.23
C VAL A 369 -1.43 -26.56 4.62
N SER A 370 -2.35 -26.33 3.67
CA SER A 370 -3.10 -27.37 2.98
C SER A 370 -2.18 -28.26 2.13
N PHE A 371 -1.32 -27.67 1.31
CA PHE A 371 -0.39 -28.41 0.46
C PHE A 371 0.66 -29.14 1.30
N ALA A 372 1.19 -28.53 2.36
CA ALA A 372 2.11 -29.20 3.27
C ALA A 372 1.45 -30.39 3.99
N ALA A 373 0.16 -30.31 4.34
CA ALA A 373 -0.59 -31.40 4.95
C ALA A 373 -0.81 -32.55 3.93
N ALA A 374 -1.25 -32.22 2.70
CA ALA A 374 -1.43 -33.17 1.63
C ALA A 374 -0.12 -33.90 1.27
N SER A 375 0.99 -33.14 1.18
CA SER A 375 2.31 -33.73 0.86
C SER A 375 2.77 -34.80 1.84
N ARG A 376 2.35 -34.72 3.11
CA ARG A 376 2.66 -35.75 4.12
C ARG A 376 1.99 -37.10 3.84
N ARG A 377 0.88 -37.09 3.09
CA ARG A 377 0.19 -38.33 2.69
C ARG A 377 0.90 -39.09 1.55
N LEU A 378 1.72 -38.35 0.78
CA LEU A 378 2.49 -38.92 -0.34
C LEU A 378 3.80 -39.59 0.10
N LYS A 379 4.04 -39.72 1.41
CA LYS A 379 5.26 -40.36 1.98
C LYS A 379 6.56 -39.80 1.36
N SER A 380 7.37 -40.64 0.72
CA SER A 380 8.66 -40.29 0.10
C SER A 380 8.52 -39.30 -1.08
N ALA A 381 7.45 -39.42 -1.86
CA ALA A 381 7.14 -38.53 -2.97
C ALA A 381 6.66 -37.14 -2.52
N GLY A 382 6.25 -36.99 -1.26
CA GLY A 382 5.61 -35.75 -0.79
C GLY A 382 6.49 -34.50 -0.82
N VAL A 383 7.79 -34.61 -0.59
CA VAL A 383 8.71 -33.46 -0.66
C VAL A 383 9.00 -33.05 -2.10
N PRO A 384 9.38 -33.95 -3.01
CA PRO A 384 9.61 -33.57 -4.41
C PRO A 384 8.35 -33.03 -5.10
N VAL A 385 7.17 -33.63 -4.86
CA VAL A 385 5.90 -33.13 -5.40
C VAL A 385 5.62 -31.71 -4.89
N LEU A 386 5.75 -31.48 -3.58
CA LEU A 386 5.54 -30.16 -3.00
C LEU A 386 6.53 -29.12 -3.56
N ALA A 387 7.80 -29.50 -3.76
CA ALA A 387 8.81 -28.64 -4.37
C ALA A 387 8.47 -28.33 -5.83
N GLY A 388 8.04 -29.30 -6.62
CA GLY A 388 7.60 -29.11 -8.00
C GLY A 388 6.41 -28.15 -8.11
N VAL A 389 5.40 -28.32 -7.25
CA VAL A 389 4.26 -27.40 -7.18
C VAL A 389 4.71 -25.99 -6.80
N LEU A 390 5.60 -25.86 -5.81
CA LEU A 390 6.14 -24.55 -5.40
C LEU A 390 6.85 -23.85 -6.57
N VAL A 391 7.69 -24.57 -7.32
CA VAL A 391 8.41 -24.03 -8.48
C VAL A 391 7.43 -23.51 -9.54
N VAL A 392 6.37 -24.27 -9.84
CA VAL A 392 5.34 -23.87 -10.81
C VAL A 392 4.60 -22.61 -10.36
N LEU A 393 4.20 -22.53 -9.09
CA LEU A 393 3.49 -21.38 -8.55
C LEU A 393 4.40 -20.12 -8.52
N ILE A 394 5.64 -20.27 -8.07
CA ILE A 394 6.63 -19.17 -8.09
C ILE A 394 6.88 -18.71 -9.53
N ALA A 395 7.12 -19.64 -10.46
CA ALA A 395 7.36 -19.28 -11.85
C ALA A 395 6.18 -18.52 -12.46
N SER A 396 4.94 -18.97 -12.21
CA SER A 396 3.75 -18.26 -12.69
C SER A 396 3.64 -16.84 -12.13
N SER A 397 3.93 -16.64 -10.85
CA SER A 397 3.92 -15.30 -10.22
C SER A 397 5.06 -14.41 -10.73
N LEU A 398 6.27 -14.95 -10.91
CA LEU A 398 7.40 -14.19 -11.45
C LEU A 398 7.20 -13.82 -12.92
N LEU A 399 6.49 -14.61 -13.70
CA LEU A 399 6.13 -14.25 -15.08
C LEU A 399 5.19 -13.05 -15.11
N VAL A 400 4.20 -12.98 -14.22
CA VAL A 400 3.32 -11.81 -14.06
C VAL A 400 4.12 -10.59 -13.57
N THR A 401 5.04 -10.78 -12.62
CA THR A 401 5.94 -9.72 -12.15
C THR A 401 6.81 -9.18 -13.28
N ASN A 402 7.34 -10.06 -14.13
CA ASN A 402 8.09 -9.67 -15.33
C ASN A 402 7.22 -8.88 -16.32
N GLU A 403 5.95 -9.27 -16.51
CA GLU A 403 5.03 -8.56 -17.39
C GLU A 403 4.75 -7.14 -16.89
N TYR A 404 4.59 -6.93 -15.55
CA TYR A 404 4.52 -5.60 -14.96
C TYR A 404 5.79 -4.78 -15.26
N TYR A 405 6.96 -5.36 -15.05
CA TYR A 405 8.22 -4.67 -15.34
C TYR A 405 8.34 -4.29 -16.81
N TRP A 406 8.04 -5.21 -17.73
CA TRP A 406 8.08 -4.98 -19.17
C TRP A 406 7.13 -3.85 -19.59
N ARG A 407 5.87 -3.89 -19.14
CA ARG A 407 4.89 -2.83 -19.44
C ARG A 407 5.26 -1.50 -18.83
N MET A 408 5.74 -1.50 -17.61
CA MET A 408 6.25 -0.31 -16.95
C MET A 408 7.36 0.37 -17.79
N ARG A 409 8.27 -0.44 -18.33
CA ARG A 409 9.38 0.06 -19.17
C ARG A 409 8.97 0.45 -20.58
N ARG A 410 7.92 -0.18 -21.11
CA ARG A 410 7.42 0.06 -22.47
C ARG A 410 6.38 1.18 -22.53
N ASN A 411 5.39 1.14 -21.64
CA ASN A 411 4.19 1.98 -21.69
C ASN A 411 4.21 3.11 -20.65
N GLY A 412 5.09 3.04 -19.64
CA GLY A 412 5.12 3.98 -18.53
C GLY A 412 4.02 3.74 -17.49
N GLY A 413 3.92 4.64 -16.53
CA GLY A 413 2.90 4.63 -15.49
C GLY A 413 1.54 5.04 -16.01
N ALA A 414 0.49 4.44 -15.45
CA ALA A 414 -0.88 4.86 -15.68
C ALA A 414 -1.24 6.04 -14.76
N MET A 415 -2.09 6.95 -15.25
CA MET A 415 -2.64 8.05 -14.47
C MET A 415 -1.60 8.74 -13.56
N ASN A 416 -1.81 8.69 -12.25
CA ASN A 416 -0.99 9.37 -11.24
C ASN A 416 0.40 8.76 -11.03
N TRP A 417 0.71 7.65 -11.69
CA TRP A 417 2.02 7.00 -11.65
C TRP A 417 2.98 7.51 -12.73
N THR A 418 2.60 8.59 -13.40
CA THR A 418 3.42 9.21 -14.46
C THR A 418 4.71 9.79 -13.89
N ASP A 419 5.81 9.54 -14.58
CA ASP A 419 7.12 10.11 -14.25
C ASP A 419 7.29 11.57 -14.69
N ALA A 420 6.30 12.15 -15.36
CA ALA A 420 6.25 13.57 -15.70
C ALA A 420 6.32 14.50 -14.47
N VAL A 421 6.02 13.99 -13.27
CA VAL A 421 6.12 14.73 -12.01
C VAL A 421 7.56 15.21 -11.73
N PHE A 422 8.59 14.50 -12.19
CA PHE A 422 9.98 14.90 -11.99
C PHE A 422 10.36 16.11 -12.86
N PRO A 423 10.22 16.09 -14.21
CA PRO A 423 10.45 17.29 -15.01
C PRO A 423 9.50 18.44 -14.65
N LEU A 424 8.27 18.18 -14.17
CA LEU A 424 7.41 19.21 -13.62
C LEU A 424 8.06 19.87 -12.40
N SER A 425 8.57 19.08 -11.44
CA SER A 425 9.26 19.59 -10.25
C SER A 425 10.51 20.42 -10.62
N ASP A 426 11.28 19.98 -11.63
CA ASP A 426 12.45 20.70 -12.11
C ASP A 426 12.05 22.04 -12.75
N TYR A 427 11.02 22.06 -13.58
CA TYR A 427 10.47 23.28 -14.17
C TYR A 427 9.98 24.25 -13.08
N MET A 428 9.22 23.79 -12.09
CA MET A 428 8.73 24.62 -11.00
C MET A 428 9.85 25.28 -10.19
N ARG A 429 11.02 24.66 -10.08
CA ARG A 429 12.20 25.27 -9.43
C ARG A 429 12.84 26.40 -10.26
N SER A 430 12.66 26.35 -11.56
CA SER A 430 13.25 27.33 -12.48
C SER A 430 12.38 28.58 -12.69
N VAL A 431 11.07 28.50 -12.41
CA VAL A 431 10.13 29.62 -12.61
C VAL A 431 9.89 30.38 -11.32
N ARG A 432 9.68 31.70 -11.46
CA ARG A 432 9.28 32.57 -10.35
C ARG A 432 7.77 32.77 -10.39
N ALA A 433 7.12 32.52 -9.25
CA ALA A 433 5.71 32.77 -9.03
C ALA A 433 5.48 33.14 -7.56
N SER A 434 4.55 34.05 -7.30
CA SER A 434 4.13 34.36 -5.92
C SER A 434 3.25 33.27 -5.34
N ASN A 435 2.40 32.64 -6.17
CA ASN A 435 1.62 31.45 -5.82
C ASN A 435 1.55 30.51 -7.02
N ILE A 436 1.53 29.22 -6.71
CA ILE A 436 1.39 28.11 -7.69
C ILE A 436 0.13 27.34 -7.31
N PHE A 437 -0.91 27.45 -8.13
CA PHE A 437 -2.19 26.83 -7.89
C PHE A 437 -2.27 25.47 -8.58
N SER A 438 -2.46 24.42 -7.79
CA SER A 438 -2.79 23.08 -8.31
C SER A 438 -4.30 22.99 -8.59
N VAL A 439 -4.67 22.80 -9.85
CA VAL A 439 -6.07 22.76 -10.30
C VAL A 439 -6.58 21.33 -10.43
N ASP A 440 -5.74 20.35 -10.14
CA ASP A 440 -6.13 18.95 -10.15
C ASP A 440 -5.49 18.17 -9.00
N TRP A 441 -6.02 16.99 -8.73
CA TRP A 441 -5.51 16.10 -7.67
C TRP A 441 -4.17 15.45 -8.08
N GLY A 442 -3.36 15.07 -7.08
CA GLY A 442 -2.14 14.30 -7.31
C GLY A 442 -0.90 15.13 -7.66
N ILE A 443 -0.99 16.45 -7.76
CA ILE A 443 0.11 17.34 -8.15
C ILE A 443 0.82 17.93 -6.92
N MET A 444 0.04 18.45 -5.97
CA MET A 444 0.54 19.34 -4.92
C MET A 444 1.47 18.62 -3.93
N ASP A 445 1.07 17.47 -3.41
CA ASP A 445 1.82 16.76 -2.36
C ASP A 445 3.14 16.20 -2.92
N ASN A 446 3.11 15.76 -4.19
CA ASN A 446 4.30 15.35 -4.92
C ASN A 446 5.33 16.49 -5.05
N LEU A 447 4.87 17.67 -5.51
CA LEU A 447 5.74 18.84 -5.62
C LEU A 447 6.22 19.34 -4.26
N ARG A 448 5.37 19.27 -3.24
CA ARG A 448 5.71 19.64 -1.86
C ARG A 448 6.82 18.75 -1.32
N MET A 449 6.72 17.44 -1.49
CA MET A 449 7.76 16.50 -1.09
C MET A 449 9.06 16.73 -1.86
N LEU A 450 9.01 16.76 -3.20
CA LEU A 450 10.19 16.88 -4.05
C LEU A 450 10.95 18.20 -3.83
N ASN A 451 10.24 19.27 -3.45
CA ASN A 451 10.80 20.59 -3.23
C ASN A 451 10.90 20.97 -1.74
N ARG A 452 10.69 20.00 -0.82
CA ARG A 452 10.80 20.20 0.63
C ARG A 452 9.97 21.40 1.14
N GLY A 453 8.76 21.57 0.61
CA GLY A 453 7.84 22.65 0.97
C GLY A 453 8.30 24.07 0.55
N LYS A 454 9.32 24.21 -0.29
CA LYS A 454 9.86 25.53 -0.68
C LYS A 454 9.04 26.25 -1.75
N LEU A 455 8.20 25.54 -2.49
CA LEU A 455 7.35 26.15 -3.50
C LEU A 455 6.09 26.76 -2.85
N PRO A 456 5.61 27.92 -3.32
CA PRO A 456 4.42 28.60 -2.79
C PRO A 456 3.13 27.93 -3.33
N LEU A 457 2.95 26.64 -3.04
CA LEU A 457 1.85 25.82 -3.53
C LEU A 457 0.53 26.18 -2.83
N ARG A 458 -0.55 26.25 -3.61
CA ARG A 458 -1.92 26.52 -3.17
C ARG A 458 -2.90 25.57 -3.86
N VAL A 459 -4.01 25.29 -3.17
CA VAL A 459 -5.14 24.57 -3.76
C VAL A 459 -5.85 25.51 -4.73
N GLY A 460 -6.00 25.09 -5.98
CA GLY A 460 -6.69 25.85 -7.02
C GLY A 460 -8.06 25.24 -7.42
N THR A 461 -8.41 24.08 -6.89
CA THR A 461 -9.68 23.39 -7.14
C THR A 461 -10.84 24.00 -6.37
N ASP A 462 -10.61 24.49 -5.15
CA ASP A 462 -11.60 25.21 -4.37
C ASP A 462 -11.50 26.71 -4.70
N PRO A 463 -12.55 27.44 -4.84
CA PRO A 463 -13.96 27.11 -4.79
C PRO A 463 -14.60 26.69 -6.12
N ILE A 464 -13.84 26.68 -7.25
CA ILE A 464 -14.40 26.47 -8.61
C ILE A 464 -15.12 25.11 -8.77
N SER A 465 -14.78 24.13 -7.94
CA SER A 465 -15.44 22.81 -7.91
C SER A 465 -16.85 22.86 -7.29
N LYS A 466 -17.18 23.91 -6.53
CA LYS A 466 -18.50 24.04 -5.90
C LYS A 466 -19.63 24.14 -6.95
N PRO A 467 -20.81 23.58 -6.66
CA PRO A 467 -21.99 23.73 -7.54
C PRO A 467 -22.45 25.17 -7.67
N GLN A 468 -22.35 25.97 -6.59
CA GLN A 468 -22.69 27.38 -6.54
C GLN A 468 -21.60 28.16 -5.83
N LEU A 469 -21.19 29.28 -6.42
CA LEU A 469 -20.17 30.17 -5.86
C LEU A 469 -20.84 31.25 -4.99
N THR A 470 -20.32 31.42 -3.78
CA THR A 470 -20.63 32.56 -2.92
C THR A 470 -19.89 33.81 -3.39
N ASP A 471 -20.21 34.97 -2.84
CA ASP A 471 -19.49 36.22 -3.17
C ASP A 471 -18.03 36.14 -2.72
N ASP A 472 -17.73 35.57 -1.54
CA ASP A 472 -16.37 35.31 -1.08
C ASP A 472 -15.60 34.40 -2.04
N ASP A 473 -16.28 33.38 -2.61
CA ASP A 473 -15.68 32.49 -3.61
C ASP A 473 -15.32 33.25 -4.90
N ARG A 474 -16.17 34.18 -5.33
CA ARG A 474 -15.93 35.02 -6.50
C ARG A 474 -14.79 35.99 -6.28
N ASP A 475 -14.73 36.62 -5.11
CA ASP A 475 -13.62 37.50 -4.73
C ASP A 475 -12.29 36.77 -4.66
N PHE A 476 -12.29 35.56 -4.11
CA PHE A 476 -11.10 34.70 -4.11
C PHE A 476 -10.65 34.35 -5.52
N LEU A 477 -11.58 33.90 -6.39
CA LEU A 477 -11.28 33.58 -7.78
C LEU A 477 -10.78 34.79 -8.56
N ALA A 478 -11.37 35.95 -8.37
CA ALA A 478 -10.94 37.19 -9.01
C ALA A 478 -9.50 37.55 -8.64
N LYS A 479 -9.12 37.45 -7.35
CA LYS A 479 -7.74 37.65 -6.89
C LYS A 479 -6.80 36.56 -7.43
N MET A 480 -7.25 35.28 -7.43
CA MET A 480 -6.45 34.15 -7.92
C MET A 480 -6.08 34.31 -9.39
N ILE A 481 -7.04 34.77 -10.24
CA ILE A 481 -6.88 34.96 -11.68
C ILE A 481 -6.21 36.28 -12.01
N GLY A 482 -6.46 37.33 -11.22
CA GLY A 482 -6.06 38.70 -11.52
C GLY A 482 -4.59 39.01 -11.33
N GLU A 483 -3.86 38.22 -10.57
CA GLU A 483 -2.44 38.44 -10.30
C GLU A 483 -1.56 37.84 -11.40
N PRO A 484 -0.77 38.63 -12.12
CA PRO A 484 -0.04 38.18 -13.33
C PRO A 484 1.11 37.24 -13.04
N ASP A 485 1.63 37.18 -11.81
CA ASP A 485 2.71 36.28 -11.39
C ASP A 485 2.22 34.98 -10.75
N HIS A 486 0.91 34.75 -10.70
CA HIS A 486 0.33 33.46 -10.33
C HIS A 486 0.53 32.43 -11.46
N LEU A 487 0.91 31.20 -11.09
CA LEU A 487 0.98 30.05 -11.96
C LEU A 487 -0.12 29.03 -11.62
N PHE A 488 -0.58 28.35 -12.63
CA PHE A 488 -1.58 27.29 -12.53
C PHE A 488 -1.00 26.01 -13.14
N ILE A 489 -1.23 24.89 -12.47
CA ILE A 489 -0.81 23.56 -12.93
C ILE A 489 -2.07 22.68 -12.97
N ASN A 490 -2.27 22.05 -14.12
CA ASN A 490 -3.31 21.06 -14.33
C ASN A 490 -2.76 19.86 -15.10
N HIS A 491 -3.43 18.70 -14.99
CA HIS A 491 -3.22 17.65 -15.96
C HIS A 491 -3.82 18.03 -17.31
N THR A 492 -3.24 17.51 -18.40
CA THR A 492 -3.92 17.54 -19.71
C THR A 492 -5.21 16.71 -19.65
N ASN A 493 -6.17 16.98 -20.54
CA ASN A 493 -7.51 16.38 -20.50
C ASN A 493 -7.53 14.86 -20.35
N ASN A 494 -6.56 14.14 -20.92
CA ASN A 494 -6.48 12.68 -20.84
C ASN A 494 -6.00 12.16 -19.47
N PHE A 495 -5.47 13.03 -18.62
CA PHE A 495 -4.91 12.71 -17.31
C PHE A 495 -5.65 13.40 -16.17
N GLU A 496 -6.68 14.22 -16.45
CA GLU A 496 -7.45 14.89 -15.40
C GLU A 496 -8.13 13.90 -14.47
N PHE A 497 -7.93 14.08 -13.17
CA PHE A 497 -8.62 13.37 -12.12
C PHE A 497 -9.97 14.05 -11.79
N PHE A 498 -9.95 15.37 -11.59
CA PHE A 498 -11.15 16.18 -11.42
C PHE A 498 -11.62 16.72 -12.78
N THR A 499 -12.19 15.82 -13.58
CA THR A 499 -12.60 16.11 -14.96
C THR A 499 -13.46 17.36 -15.06
N GLY A 500 -13.02 18.32 -15.88
CA GLY A 500 -13.75 19.55 -16.20
C GLY A 500 -13.60 20.68 -15.19
N VAL A 501 -12.91 20.49 -14.04
CA VAL A 501 -12.67 21.57 -13.07
C VAL A 501 -11.80 22.66 -13.68
N ASN A 502 -10.73 22.29 -14.37
CA ASN A 502 -9.87 23.24 -15.08
C ASN A 502 -10.62 23.98 -16.19
N ALA A 503 -11.46 23.30 -16.96
CA ALA A 503 -12.27 23.93 -18.00
C ALA A 503 -13.24 24.98 -17.42
N LYS A 504 -13.85 24.70 -16.25
CA LYS A 504 -14.68 25.69 -15.53
C LYS A 504 -13.88 26.91 -15.11
N LEU A 505 -12.64 26.71 -14.59
CA LEU A 505 -11.76 27.81 -14.18
C LEU A 505 -11.38 28.69 -15.38
N VAL A 506 -11.00 28.07 -16.50
CA VAL A 506 -10.66 28.80 -17.73
C VAL A 506 -11.85 29.59 -18.23
N LYS A 507 -13.03 28.99 -18.32
CA LYS A 507 -14.26 29.68 -18.72
C LYS A 507 -14.63 30.85 -17.80
N TYR A 508 -14.45 30.68 -16.49
CA TYR A 508 -14.68 31.76 -15.52
C TYR A 508 -13.71 32.93 -15.75
N ALA A 509 -12.45 32.64 -16.02
CA ALA A 509 -11.43 33.65 -16.33
C ALA A 509 -11.73 34.38 -17.65
N GLU A 510 -12.18 33.68 -18.69
CA GLU A 510 -12.58 34.27 -19.98
C GLU A 510 -13.75 35.25 -19.83
N VAL A 511 -14.77 34.91 -19.03
CA VAL A 511 -15.88 35.80 -18.70
C VAL A 511 -15.42 37.04 -17.96
N ALA A 512 -14.36 36.91 -17.11
CA ALA A 512 -13.75 38.03 -16.42
C ALA A 512 -12.74 38.83 -17.28
N GLY A 513 -12.61 38.55 -18.57
CA GLY A 513 -11.74 39.26 -19.52
C GLY A 513 -10.28 38.81 -19.51
N TYR A 514 -9.99 37.61 -18.99
CA TYR A 514 -8.65 37.04 -19.01
C TYR A 514 -8.58 35.87 -20.01
N ARG A 515 -7.41 35.65 -20.59
CA ARG A 515 -7.13 34.49 -21.45
C ARG A 515 -6.06 33.60 -20.82
N ARG A 516 -6.18 32.30 -21.03
CA ARG A 516 -5.16 31.33 -20.62
C ARG A 516 -3.95 31.43 -21.55
N LYS A 517 -2.76 31.66 -20.99
CA LYS A 517 -1.48 31.58 -21.69
C LYS A 517 -0.70 30.38 -21.17
N ILE A 518 -0.50 29.37 -22.02
CA ILE A 518 0.30 28.20 -21.67
C ILE A 518 1.78 28.62 -21.65
N GLU A 519 2.46 28.39 -20.54
CA GLU A 519 3.88 28.65 -20.34
C GLU A 519 4.71 27.39 -20.66
N ALA A 520 4.21 26.19 -20.30
CA ALA A 520 4.86 24.93 -20.58
C ALA A 520 3.85 23.77 -20.65
N VAL A 521 4.19 22.78 -21.47
CA VAL A 521 3.55 21.45 -21.44
C VAL A 521 4.63 20.45 -21.06
N ILE A 522 4.42 19.72 -19.97
CA ILE A 522 5.40 18.80 -19.40
C ILE A 522 5.03 17.37 -19.82
N PRO A 523 5.84 16.72 -20.64
CA PRO A 523 5.62 15.34 -21.03
C PRO A 523 6.21 14.36 -20.02
N ASP A 524 5.71 13.12 -20.05
CA ASP A 524 6.35 11.97 -19.41
C ASP A 524 7.55 11.46 -20.22
N SER A 525 8.23 10.43 -19.73
CA SER A 525 9.38 9.82 -20.43
C SER A 525 9.00 9.19 -21.78
N ASN A 526 7.73 8.87 -22.02
CA ASN A 526 7.20 8.40 -23.30
C ASN A 526 6.89 9.56 -24.26
N GLY A 527 6.98 10.81 -23.81
CA GLY A 527 6.66 12.02 -24.60
C GLY A 527 5.18 12.37 -24.61
N ARG A 528 4.33 11.69 -23.81
CA ARG A 528 2.91 12.03 -23.68
C ARG A 528 2.78 13.33 -22.88
N PRO A 529 2.04 14.35 -23.37
CA PRO A 529 1.79 15.56 -22.61
C PRO A 529 0.93 15.24 -21.39
N VAL A 530 1.45 15.47 -20.18
CA VAL A 530 0.78 15.14 -18.92
C VAL A 530 0.34 16.36 -18.15
N TYR A 531 1.22 17.34 -18.00
CA TYR A 531 0.88 18.57 -17.28
C TYR A 531 0.93 19.78 -18.18
N GLU A 532 0.00 20.70 -17.94
CA GLU A 532 0.01 22.06 -18.47
C GLU A 532 0.31 23.04 -17.35
N VAL A 533 1.25 23.95 -17.61
CA VAL A 533 1.56 25.09 -16.74
C VAL A 533 1.17 26.35 -17.49
N TYR A 534 0.36 27.20 -16.86
CA TYR A 534 -0.18 28.37 -17.52
C TYR A 534 -0.39 29.55 -16.57
N ARG A 535 -0.60 30.73 -17.14
CA ARG A 535 -1.02 31.96 -16.46
C ARG A 535 -2.29 32.49 -17.08
N PHE A 536 -2.99 33.33 -16.35
CA PHE A 536 -4.03 34.18 -16.91
C PHE A 536 -3.44 35.56 -17.24
N VAL A 537 -3.74 36.03 -18.45
CA VAL A 537 -3.33 37.35 -18.96
C VAL A 537 -4.55 38.06 -19.53
N ARG A 538 -4.59 39.39 -19.42
CA ARG A 538 -5.64 40.20 -20.05
C ARG A 538 -5.45 40.31 -21.55
#